data_f5255c290afe69b4a2001c265c4b57a1
#
_entry.id   f5255c290afe69b4a2001c265c4b57a1
#
_cell.length_a   1.000
_cell.length_b   1.000
_cell.length_c   1.000
_cell.angle_alpha   90.00
_cell.angle_beta   90.00
_cell.angle_gamma   90.00
#
_symmetry.space_group_name_H-M   'P 1'
#
loop_
_entity.id
_entity.type
_entity.pdbx_description
1 polymer ?
#
loop_
_entity_poly.entity_id
_entity_poly.type
_entity_poly.pdbx_seq_one_letter_code
_entity_poly.pdbx_strand_id
1 'polypeptide(L)'
;MRITKKRYLQIWSIVVIVLAILRIMFPQIAHVGASFVPHVAAKDYNTALGTDSMRIAGDVDSGVADAEKVPIGRPSLFFNADGTLVKNRIYSVPNFGKAFPDQNDVQLIAANRHGVRAVENRADAERRKAELVYVGSSPFYHVDKLKNSIPYLVPRAAELLQDIGCTFFDSLQTKQIPLHKIIVTSVLRSKEDVAKLRSHNGNATENSCHLYGTTFDICYNRYKTVEDPDGAARRRVRNDTLKWVLSEVLNDMRRNRRCYIKYEVHQGCFHITVN
;
A
#
# COMPACT_ATOMS: atom_id res chain seq x y z
N MET A 1 17.43 -15.46 -37.75
CA MET A 1 18.35 -16.57 -37.44
C MET A 1 17.66 -17.49 -36.43
N ARG A 2 17.24 -18.71 -36.80
CA ARG A 2 16.56 -19.65 -35.89
C ARG A 2 17.60 -20.41 -35.07
N ILE A 3 17.62 -20.17 -33.76
CA ILE A 3 18.51 -20.90 -32.84
C ILE A 3 17.95 -22.29 -32.62
N THR A 4 18.76 -23.35 -32.82
CA THR A 4 18.33 -24.73 -32.56
C THR A 4 18.19 -24.99 -31.07
N LYS A 5 17.28 -25.90 -30.67
CA LYS A 5 17.09 -26.28 -29.23
C LYS A 5 18.39 -26.65 -28.52
N LYS A 6 19.30 -27.32 -29.22
CA LYS A 6 20.62 -27.74 -28.69
C LYS A 6 21.51 -26.53 -28.38
N ARG A 7 21.56 -25.52 -29.27
CA ARG A 7 22.31 -24.27 -29.04
C ARG A 7 21.68 -23.41 -27.93
N TYR A 8 20.36 -23.40 -27.86
CA TYR A 8 19.66 -22.69 -26.78
C TYR A 8 20.00 -23.29 -25.39
N LEU A 9 19.96 -24.63 -25.25
CA LEU A 9 20.33 -25.31 -24.01
C LEU A 9 21.80 -25.09 -23.64
N GLN A 10 22.72 -25.11 -24.62
CA GLN A 10 24.13 -24.84 -24.36
C GLN A 10 24.37 -23.41 -23.85
N ILE A 11 23.76 -22.40 -24.49
CA ILE A 11 23.84 -21.00 -24.04
C ILE A 11 23.27 -20.84 -22.63
N TRP A 12 22.11 -21.46 -22.37
CA TRP A 12 21.46 -21.39 -21.07
C TRP A 12 22.32 -22.05 -19.98
N SER A 13 22.91 -23.20 -20.22
CA SER A 13 23.82 -23.87 -19.29
C SER A 13 25.05 -23.01 -18.96
N ILE A 14 25.64 -22.37 -19.97
CA ILE A 14 26.77 -21.44 -19.77
C ILE A 14 26.38 -20.28 -18.90
N VAL A 15 25.21 -19.65 -19.14
CA VAL A 15 24.70 -18.53 -18.33
C VAL A 15 24.51 -18.94 -16.87
N VAL A 16 23.92 -20.12 -16.62
CA VAL A 16 23.70 -20.63 -15.25
C VAL A 16 25.05 -20.88 -14.55
N ILE A 17 26.03 -21.47 -15.24
CA ILE A 17 27.37 -21.71 -14.68
C ILE A 17 28.05 -20.36 -14.34
N VAL A 18 28.00 -19.39 -15.23
CA VAL A 18 28.59 -18.05 -15.00
C VAL A 18 27.95 -17.38 -13.81
N LEU A 19 26.61 -17.43 -13.69
CA LEU A 19 25.90 -16.87 -12.54
C LEU A 19 26.25 -17.59 -11.23
N ALA A 20 26.43 -18.92 -11.26
CA ALA A 20 26.85 -19.67 -10.10
C ALA A 20 28.29 -19.30 -9.66
N ILE A 21 29.22 -19.15 -10.61
CA ILE A 21 30.58 -18.68 -10.32
C ILE A 21 30.56 -17.26 -9.75
N LEU A 22 29.81 -16.36 -10.34
CA LEU A 22 29.65 -14.99 -9.83
C LEU A 22 29.10 -14.96 -8.40
N ARG A 23 28.16 -15.84 -8.08
CA ARG A 23 27.61 -15.98 -6.73
C ARG A 23 28.66 -16.47 -5.71
N ILE A 24 29.57 -17.36 -6.13
CA ILE A 24 30.66 -17.86 -5.28
C ILE A 24 31.73 -16.79 -5.08
N MET A 25 32.07 -16.04 -6.14
CA MET A 25 33.10 -15.00 -6.09
C MET A 25 32.64 -13.73 -5.37
N PHE A 26 31.33 -13.45 -5.38
CA PHE A 26 30.75 -12.25 -4.77
C PHE A 26 29.59 -12.61 -3.82
N PRO A 27 29.89 -13.27 -2.67
CA PRO A 27 28.86 -13.68 -1.72
C PRO A 27 28.05 -12.49 -1.16
N GLN A 28 28.59 -11.29 -1.18
CA GLN A 28 27.91 -10.08 -0.72
C GLN A 28 26.74 -9.64 -1.60
N ILE A 29 26.69 -10.04 -2.86
CA ILE A 29 25.55 -9.73 -3.76
C ILE A 29 24.28 -10.50 -3.34
N ALA A 30 24.44 -11.62 -2.63
CA ALA A 30 23.32 -12.41 -2.13
C ALA A 30 22.63 -11.81 -0.89
N HIS A 31 23.24 -10.83 -0.24
CA HIS A 31 22.67 -10.17 0.95
C HIS A 31 21.88 -8.90 0.66
N VAL A 32 21.80 -8.44 -0.59
CA VAL A 32 21.03 -7.25 -0.98
C VAL A 32 19.50 -7.50 -0.96
N GLY A 33 19.06 -8.75 -0.82
CA GLY A 33 17.64 -9.12 -0.80
C GLY A 33 16.99 -9.24 0.59
N ALA A 34 17.74 -9.11 1.69
CA ALA A 34 17.21 -9.39 3.04
C ALA A 34 17.11 -8.18 3.98
N SER A 35 17.31 -6.95 3.50
CA SER A 35 17.32 -5.75 4.35
C SER A 35 16.57 -4.56 3.72
N PHE A 36 15.51 -4.79 2.98
CA PHE A 36 14.57 -3.71 2.74
C PHE A 36 13.55 -3.70 3.90
N VAL A 37 14.01 -3.29 5.06
CA VAL A 37 13.13 -2.69 6.07
C VAL A 37 12.90 -1.26 5.55
N PRO A 38 11.68 -0.88 5.16
CA PRO A 38 11.40 0.51 4.86
C PRO A 38 11.70 1.29 6.15
N HIS A 39 12.71 2.15 6.09
CA HIS A 39 12.94 3.17 7.09
C HIS A 39 11.76 4.15 6.97
N VAL A 40 10.64 3.80 7.59
CA VAL A 40 9.68 4.81 8.01
C VAL A 40 10.45 5.61 9.04
N ALA A 41 10.92 6.77 8.64
CA ALA A 41 11.48 7.76 9.55
C ALA A 41 10.43 7.98 10.64
N ALA A 42 10.68 7.43 11.82
CA ALA A 42 9.97 7.77 13.03
C ALA A 42 10.33 9.24 13.29
N LYS A 43 9.56 10.15 12.71
CA LYS A 43 9.54 11.55 13.12
C LYS A 43 8.88 11.58 14.49
N ASP A 44 9.71 11.92 15.43
CA ASP A 44 9.48 12.30 16.80
C ASP A 44 8.03 12.53 17.22
N TYR A 45 7.46 11.54 17.90
CA TYR A 45 6.25 11.68 18.72
C TYR A 45 6.60 11.79 20.21
N ASN A 46 7.68 12.50 20.55
CA ASN A 46 8.03 12.79 21.93
C ASN A 46 8.30 14.28 22.13
N THR A 47 7.23 15.10 22.05
CA THR A 47 7.28 16.45 22.64
C THR A 47 5.88 16.82 23.14
N ALA A 48 5.42 16.20 24.20
CA ALA A 48 4.45 16.76 25.13
C ALA A 48 4.13 15.76 26.26
N LEU A 49 5.03 15.55 27.18
CA LEU A 49 4.67 15.27 28.58
C LEU A 49 5.91 15.55 29.44
N GLY A 50 5.74 16.49 30.33
CA GLY A 50 6.76 17.15 31.10
C GLY A 50 7.60 16.23 32.01
N THR A 51 8.81 16.63 32.10
CA THR A 51 9.79 16.22 33.06
C THR A 51 9.29 16.43 34.49
N ASP A 52 9.46 15.43 35.34
CA ASP A 52 9.94 15.73 36.67
C ASP A 52 10.88 14.64 37.20
N SER A 53 11.97 15.13 37.75
CA SER A 53 13.12 14.41 38.21
C SER A 53 12.85 13.70 39.54
N MET A 54 13.46 12.54 39.77
CA MET A 54 14.04 12.28 41.08
C MET A 54 15.20 11.30 41.02
N ARG A 55 16.41 11.81 41.29
CA ARG A 55 17.60 11.05 41.63
C ARG A 55 17.40 10.41 43.01
N ILE A 56 17.70 9.16 43.16
CA ILE A 56 18.18 8.60 44.43
C ILE A 56 19.33 7.65 44.12
N ALA A 57 20.48 7.98 44.65
CA ALA A 57 21.65 7.14 44.74
C ALA A 57 21.50 6.15 45.90
N GLY A 58 22.03 4.96 45.73
CA GLY A 58 22.12 3.97 46.81
C GLY A 58 22.83 2.73 46.34
N ASP A 59 24.12 2.65 46.58
CA ASP A 59 24.94 1.43 46.49
C ASP A 59 24.40 0.34 47.43
N VAL A 60 24.18 -0.85 46.93
CA VAL A 60 24.32 -2.09 47.67
C VAL A 60 24.81 -3.20 46.76
N ASP A 61 26.06 -3.59 46.95
CA ASP A 61 26.67 -4.80 46.43
C ASP A 61 26.04 -6.04 47.06
N SER A 62 25.51 -6.96 46.25
CA SER A 62 25.41 -8.36 46.61
C SER A 62 25.25 -9.21 45.35
N GLY A 63 26.27 -10.02 45.07
CA GLY A 63 26.29 -10.97 43.97
C GLY A 63 25.13 -11.96 44.00
N VAL A 64 24.42 -12.01 42.92
CA VAL A 64 23.55 -13.13 42.55
C VAL A 64 23.73 -13.36 41.05
N ALA A 65 23.90 -14.64 40.73
CA ALA A 65 24.20 -15.22 39.44
C ALA A 65 23.51 -14.56 38.25
N ASP A 66 24.25 -14.44 37.15
CA ASP A 66 23.80 -14.02 35.84
C ASP A 66 22.54 -14.76 35.39
N ALA A 67 21.39 -14.21 35.68
CA ALA A 67 20.20 -14.47 34.90
C ALA A 67 20.36 -13.70 33.58
N GLU A 68 20.60 -14.42 32.51
CA GLU A 68 20.64 -13.93 31.13
C GLU A 68 19.47 -12.94 30.91
N LYS A 69 19.81 -11.64 30.85
CA LYS A 69 18.83 -10.58 30.55
C LYS A 69 18.35 -10.82 29.13
N VAL A 70 17.22 -11.49 29.00
CA VAL A 70 16.45 -11.52 27.75
C VAL A 70 16.33 -10.07 27.27
N PRO A 71 16.81 -9.73 26.07
CA PRO A 71 16.71 -8.37 25.56
C PRO A 71 15.25 -7.96 25.57
N ILE A 72 14.92 -6.89 26.28
CA ILE A 72 13.59 -6.28 26.22
C ILE A 72 13.40 -5.90 24.76
N GLY A 73 12.68 -6.73 24.00
CA GLY A 73 12.42 -6.53 22.59
C GLY A 73 11.74 -5.17 22.40
N ARG A 74 12.05 -4.50 21.29
CA ARG A 74 11.33 -3.28 20.91
C ARG A 74 9.83 -3.56 20.96
N PRO A 75 8.99 -2.60 21.46
CA PRO A 75 7.56 -2.79 21.49
C PRO A 75 7.06 -3.25 20.11
N SER A 76 6.41 -4.40 20.04
CA SER A 76 5.84 -4.93 18.80
C SER A 76 4.48 -4.27 18.55
N LEU A 77 4.20 -3.90 17.32
CA LEU A 77 2.88 -3.42 16.91
C LEU A 77 1.80 -4.51 17.11
N PHE A 78 2.19 -5.78 17.02
CA PHE A 78 1.28 -6.93 16.97
C PHE A 78 1.20 -7.75 18.26
N PHE A 79 2.16 -7.57 19.15
CA PHE A 79 2.26 -8.32 20.41
C PHE A 79 2.39 -7.40 21.60
N ASN A 80 1.67 -7.73 22.66
CA ASN A 80 1.80 -7.14 23.99
C ASN A 80 3.13 -7.58 24.63
N ALA A 81 3.53 -6.91 25.70
CA ALA A 81 4.77 -7.22 26.44
C ALA A 81 4.80 -8.67 27.00
N ASP A 82 3.63 -9.27 27.24
CA ASP A 82 3.45 -10.63 27.71
C ASP A 82 3.44 -11.69 26.57
N GLY A 83 3.69 -11.26 25.31
CA GLY A 83 3.69 -12.12 24.13
C GLY A 83 2.30 -12.43 23.57
N THR A 84 1.21 -11.93 24.17
CA THR A 84 -0.13 -12.08 23.62
C THR A 84 -0.36 -11.16 22.43
N LEU A 85 -1.27 -11.57 21.53
CA LEU A 85 -1.62 -10.74 20.36
C LEU A 85 -2.39 -9.47 20.79
N VAL A 86 -2.01 -8.34 20.21
CA VAL A 86 -2.74 -7.09 20.34
C VAL A 86 -4.17 -7.27 19.80
N LYS A 87 -5.15 -6.69 20.48
CA LYS A 87 -6.56 -6.69 20.07
C LYS A 87 -7.17 -5.30 20.19
N ASN A 88 -7.12 -4.55 19.10
CA ASN A 88 -7.69 -3.22 19.01
C ASN A 88 -9.17 -3.25 18.59
N ARG A 89 -9.91 -2.23 19.01
CA ARG A 89 -11.30 -2.02 18.58
C ARG A 89 -11.30 -1.40 17.16
N ILE A 90 -12.42 -1.55 16.45
CA ILE A 90 -12.67 -0.84 15.20
C ILE A 90 -13.25 0.54 15.52
N TYR A 91 -12.59 1.58 15.02
CA TYR A 91 -13.01 2.98 15.12
C TYR A 91 -13.42 3.52 13.75
N SER A 92 -14.44 2.93 13.15
CA SER A 92 -14.97 3.41 11.88
C SER A 92 -15.35 4.89 11.94
N VAL A 93 -15.24 5.58 10.80
CA VAL A 93 -15.75 6.95 10.70
C VAL A 93 -17.28 6.98 10.90
N PRO A 94 -17.82 7.96 11.61
CA PRO A 94 -19.26 8.03 11.91
C PRO A 94 -20.13 8.16 10.66
N ASN A 95 -19.63 8.84 9.62
CA ASN A 95 -20.31 9.02 8.36
C ASN A 95 -19.29 9.16 7.24
N PHE A 96 -19.37 8.29 6.24
CA PHE A 96 -18.40 8.24 5.13
C PHE A 96 -18.43 9.51 4.27
N GLY A 97 -19.60 10.04 3.95
CA GLY A 97 -19.72 11.28 3.14
C GLY A 97 -19.14 12.51 3.83
N LYS A 98 -19.29 12.59 5.18
CA LYS A 98 -18.70 13.68 5.96
C LYS A 98 -17.19 13.49 6.18
N ALA A 99 -16.73 12.26 6.34
CA ALA A 99 -15.31 11.96 6.55
C ALA A 99 -14.50 12.09 5.25
N PHE A 100 -15.12 11.80 4.11
CA PHE A 100 -14.48 11.81 2.78
C PHE A 100 -15.25 12.72 1.79
N PRO A 101 -15.23 14.05 2.01
CA PRO A 101 -16.07 15.01 1.29
C PRO A 101 -15.41 15.61 0.05
N ASP A 102 -14.14 15.29 -0.23
CA ASP A 102 -13.32 16.03 -1.18
C ASP A 102 -13.85 15.87 -2.62
N GLN A 103 -14.42 16.93 -3.16
CA GLN A 103 -15.02 16.92 -4.49
C GLN A 103 -13.95 16.98 -5.59
N ASN A 104 -14.37 16.76 -6.83
CA ASN A 104 -13.46 16.65 -7.98
C ASN A 104 -12.65 17.94 -8.22
N ASP A 105 -13.19 19.11 -7.94
CA ASP A 105 -12.52 20.40 -8.10
C ASP A 105 -11.26 20.51 -7.22
N VAL A 106 -11.39 20.18 -5.93
CA VAL A 106 -10.25 20.16 -4.98
C VAL A 106 -9.22 19.12 -5.38
N GLN A 107 -9.68 17.92 -5.75
CA GLN A 107 -8.80 16.84 -6.19
C GLN A 107 -8.09 17.17 -7.50
N LEU A 108 -8.73 17.89 -8.43
CA LEU A 108 -8.15 18.28 -9.71
C LEU A 108 -6.99 19.26 -9.53
N ILE A 109 -7.05 20.15 -8.54
CA ILE A 109 -5.93 21.03 -8.20
C ILE A 109 -4.70 20.22 -7.79
N ALA A 110 -4.88 19.24 -6.91
CA ALA A 110 -3.80 18.35 -6.49
C ALA A 110 -3.31 17.47 -7.66
N ALA A 111 -4.22 16.95 -8.47
CA ALA A 111 -3.90 16.14 -9.63
C ALA A 111 -3.02 16.90 -10.65
N ASN A 112 -3.36 18.15 -10.95
CA ASN A 112 -2.54 18.99 -11.83
C ASN A 112 -1.18 19.33 -11.23
N ARG A 113 -1.13 19.53 -9.90
CA ARG A 113 0.11 19.92 -9.21
C ARG A 113 1.12 18.79 -9.11
N HIS A 114 0.66 17.57 -8.88
CA HIS A 114 1.49 16.41 -8.53
C HIS A 114 1.55 15.35 -9.63
N GLY A 115 0.76 15.50 -10.67
CA GLY A 115 0.64 14.56 -11.77
C GLY A 115 1.52 14.88 -12.97
N VAL A 116 1.45 13.99 -13.94
CA VAL A 116 1.97 14.23 -15.29
C VAL A 116 0.95 15.03 -16.10
N ARG A 117 1.36 15.61 -17.23
CA ARG A 117 0.42 16.18 -18.19
C ARG A 117 -0.60 15.11 -18.59
N ALA A 118 -1.88 15.50 -18.73
CA ALA A 118 -2.95 14.59 -19.11
C ALA A 118 -2.56 13.68 -20.28
N VAL A 119 -2.72 12.36 -20.07
CA VAL A 119 -2.29 11.33 -21.03
C VAL A 119 -3.31 11.22 -22.16
N GLU A 120 -2.85 11.25 -23.41
CA GLU A 120 -3.74 11.22 -24.58
C GLU A 120 -4.34 9.83 -24.83
N ASN A 121 -3.49 8.79 -24.84
CA ASN A 121 -3.85 7.39 -25.10
C ASN A 121 -2.86 6.42 -24.45
N ARG A 122 -3.08 5.11 -24.62
CA ARG A 122 -2.21 4.06 -24.06
C ARG A 122 -0.77 4.15 -24.56
N ALA A 123 -0.56 4.45 -25.84
CA ALA A 123 0.79 4.60 -26.40
C ALA A 123 1.53 5.79 -25.78
N ASP A 124 0.81 6.87 -25.45
CA ASP A 124 1.38 8.02 -24.75
C ASP A 124 1.80 7.64 -23.30
N ALA A 125 0.98 6.88 -22.57
CA ALA A 125 1.34 6.36 -21.25
C ALA A 125 2.61 5.49 -21.30
N GLU A 126 2.71 4.61 -22.30
CA GLU A 126 3.88 3.75 -22.49
C GLU A 126 5.17 4.54 -22.75
N ARG A 127 5.10 5.65 -23.48
CA ARG A 127 6.25 6.56 -23.71
C ARG A 127 6.70 7.27 -22.42
N ARG A 128 5.80 7.40 -21.43
CA ARG A 128 6.05 8.15 -20.18
C ARG A 128 6.47 7.26 -19.00
N LYS A 129 6.99 6.08 -19.28
CA LYS A 129 7.46 5.14 -18.21
C LYS A 129 8.57 5.72 -17.32
N ALA A 130 9.24 6.78 -17.74
CA ALA A 130 10.19 7.51 -16.89
C ALA A 130 9.50 8.34 -15.80
N GLU A 131 8.23 8.72 -16.00
CA GLU A 131 7.42 9.54 -15.07
C GLU A 131 6.36 8.70 -14.32
N LEU A 132 6.05 7.50 -14.81
CA LEU A 132 4.97 6.65 -14.37
C LEU A 132 5.48 5.29 -13.89
N VAL A 133 4.93 4.81 -12.80
CA VAL A 133 5.21 3.49 -12.23
C VAL A 133 4.09 2.52 -12.61
N TYR A 134 4.45 1.32 -13.05
CA TYR A 134 3.50 0.25 -13.29
C TYR A 134 2.87 -0.23 -11.97
N VAL A 135 1.55 -0.38 -11.96
CA VAL A 135 0.76 -0.83 -10.82
C VAL A 135 0.12 -2.17 -11.14
N GLY A 136 0.73 -3.25 -10.67
CA GLY A 136 0.18 -4.60 -10.69
C GLY A 136 -0.35 -4.99 -9.31
N SER A 137 -0.98 -6.17 -9.20
CA SER A 137 -1.36 -6.72 -7.90
C SER A 137 -0.14 -6.97 -7.02
N SER A 138 -0.27 -6.69 -5.72
CA SER A 138 0.77 -6.87 -4.71
C SER A 138 0.29 -7.82 -3.60
N PRO A 139 1.13 -8.17 -2.62
CA PRO A 139 0.67 -8.87 -1.42
C PRO A 139 -0.45 -8.14 -0.67
N PHE A 140 -0.54 -6.82 -0.74
CA PHE A 140 -1.42 -5.98 0.05
C PHE A 140 -2.68 -5.51 -0.69
N TYR A 141 -2.64 -5.44 -2.01
CA TYR A 141 -3.79 -5.08 -2.84
C TYR A 141 -3.88 -5.92 -4.10
N HIS A 142 -5.07 -6.03 -4.62
CA HIS A 142 -5.38 -6.67 -5.89
C HIS A 142 -5.82 -5.60 -6.89
N VAL A 143 -5.34 -5.66 -8.12
CA VAL A 143 -5.79 -4.81 -9.21
C VAL A 143 -6.78 -5.59 -10.06
N ASP A 144 -8.03 -5.13 -10.11
CA ASP A 144 -9.06 -5.71 -10.96
C ASP A 144 -8.72 -5.56 -12.45
N LYS A 145 -9.42 -6.30 -13.32
CA LYS A 145 -9.29 -6.13 -14.76
C LYS A 145 -9.65 -4.70 -15.17
N LEU A 146 -8.64 -3.92 -15.53
CA LEU A 146 -8.78 -2.53 -15.94
C LEU A 146 -9.32 -2.44 -17.38
N LYS A 147 -10.60 -2.07 -17.53
CA LYS A 147 -11.25 -1.92 -18.84
C LYS A 147 -11.00 -0.53 -19.45
N ASN A 148 -11.11 0.51 -18.61
CA ASN A 148 -11.03 1.93 -18.98
C ASN A 148 -9.95 2.65 -18.14
N SER A 149 -8.87 1.96 -17.85
CA SER A 149 -7.71 2.48 -17.12
C SER A 149 -6.44 1.80 -17.61
N ILE A 150 -5.32 2.46 -17.42
CA ILE A 150 -3.98 2.00 -17.79
C ILE A 150 -3.23 1.75 -16.48
N PRO A 151 -2.53 0.63 -16.29
CA PRO A 151 -1.97 0.24 -14.99
C PRO A 151 -0.72 1.06 -14.61
N TYR A 152 -0.87 2.37 -14.58
CA TYR A 152 0.19 3.29 -14.20
C TYR A 152 -0.30 4.33 -13.20
N LEU A 153 0.60 4.76 -12.33
CA LEU A 153 0.45 5.92 -11.44
C LEU A 153 1.77 6.70 -11.41
N VAL A 154 1.72 7.96 -11.01
CA VAL A 154 2.95 8.67 -10.62
C VAL A 154 3.56 8.01 -9.38
N PRO A 155 4.90 8.05 -9.16
CA PRO A 155 5.56 7.38 -8.03
C PRO A 155 4.90 7.66 -6.69
N ARG A 156 4.60 8.92 -6.40
CA ARG A 156 3.94 9.36 -5.16
C ARG A 156 2.58 8.68 -4.92
N ALA A 157 1.78 8.50 -5.97
CA ALA A 157 0.47 7.86 -5.87
C ALA A 157 0.59 6.33 -5.73
N ALA A 158 1.59 5.71 -6.39
CA ALA A 158 1.89 4.30 -6.23
C ALA A 158 2.38 3.98 -4.79
N GLU A 159 3.22 4.84 -4.22
CA GLU A 159 3.65 4.76 -2.82
C GLU A 159 2.47 4.88 -1.85
N LEU A 160 1.60 5.88 -2.05
CA LEU A 160 0.40 6.05 -1.22
C LEU A 160 -0.50 4.79 -1.27
N LEU A 161 -0.72 4.22 -2.46
CA LEU A 161 -1.50 3.00 -2.60
C LEU A 161 -0.89 1.82 -1.84
N GLN A 162 0.44 1.67 -1.91
CA GLN A 162 1.18 0.65 -1.17
C GLN A 162 1.03 0.86 0.34
N ASP A 163 1.19 2.08 0.83
CA ASP A 163 1.07 2.43 2.25
C ASP A 163 -0.35 2.17 2.77
N ILE A 164 -1.38 2.52 2.00
CA ILE A 164 -2.77 2.20 2.35
C ILE A 164 -2.95 0.68 2.49
N GLY A 165 -2.41 -0.10 1.55
CA GLY A 165 -2.50 -1.55 1.58
C GLY A 165 -1.78 -2.17 2.78
N CYS A 166 -0.54 -1.74 3.07
CA CYS A 166 0.23 -2.18 4.23
C CYS A 166 -0.46 -1.82 5.54
N THR A 167 -0.86 -0.55 5.71
CA THR A 167 -1.56 -0.08 6.92
C THR A 167 -2.89 -0.80 7.13
N PHE A 168 -3.59 -1.14 6.05
CA PHE A 168 -4.82 -1.93 6.13
C PHE A 168 -4.55 -3.34 6.67
N PHE A 169 -3.47 -4.01 6.22
CA PHE A 169 -3.06 -5.31 6.74
C PHE A 169 -2.70 -5.24 8.21
N ASP A 170 -1.89 -4.27 8.64
CA ASP A 170 -1.52 -4.05 10.03
C ASP A 170 -2.76 -3.81 10.89
N SER A 171 -3.71 -3.00 10.39
CA SER A 171 -4.97 -2.72 11.07
C SER A 171 -5.83 -3.96 11.21
N LEU A 172 -5.90 -4.82 10.20
CA LEU A 172 -6.61 -6.09 10.29
C LEU A 172 -5.95 -7.01 11.34
N GLN A 173 -4.63 -7.12 11.33
CA GLN A 173 -3.88 -7.97 12.24
C GLN A 173 -4.03 -7.51 13.69
N THR A 174 -3.87 -6.22 13.98
CA THR A 174 -4.07 -5.67 15.33
C THR A 174 -5.51 -5.73 15.83
N LYS A 175 -6.48 -5.97 14.95
CA LYS A 175 -7.90 -6.19 15.29
C LYS A 175 -8.29 -7.66 15.29
N GLN A 176 -7.31 -8.57 15.06
CA GLN A 176 -7.52 -10.01 14.94
C GLN A 176 -8.60 -10.36 13.89
N ILE A 177 -8.59 -9.63 12.78
CA ILE A 177 -9.44 -9.86 11.61
C ILE A 177 -8.60 -10.58 10.56
N PRO A 178 -9.11 -11.67 9.95
CA PRO A 178 -8.43 -12.36 8.88
C PRO A 178 -8.02 -11.43 7.74
N LEU A 179 -6.80 -11.61 7.21
CA LEU A 179 -6.23 -10.73 6.19
C LEU A 179 -7.04 -10.74 4.89
N HIS A 180 -7.26 -9.56 4.35
CA HIS A 180 -7.90 -9.33 3.07
C HIS A 180 -7.15 -8.22 2.32
N LYS A 181 -7.01 -8.37 1.01
CA LYS A 181 -6.47 -7.32 0.15
C LYS A 181 -7.56 -6.33 -0.22
N ILE A 182 -7.24 -5.05 -0.26
CA ILE A 182 -8.07 -4.05 -0.93
C ILE A 182 -8.07 -4.30 -2.45
N ILE A 183 -9.13 -3.88 -3.14
CA ILE A 183 -9.26 -4.04 -4.58
C ILE A 183 -9.22 -2.67 -5.26
N VAL A 184 -8.23 -2.48 -6.14
CA VAL A 184 -8.09 -1.30 -6.98
C VAL A 184 -8.89 -1.51 -8.26
N THR A 185 -9.83 -0.62 -8.55
CA THR A 185 -10.76 -0.73 -9.67
C THR A 185 -10.49 0.25 -10.80
N SER A 186 -9.73 1.31 -10.52
CA SER A 186 -9.32 2.30 -11.53
C SER A 186 -8.02 2.97 -11.11
N VAL A 187 -7.22 3.33 -12.10
CA VAL A 187 -5.95 4.06 -11.95
C VAL A 187 -5.86 5.12 -13.05
N LEU A 188 -4.68 5.35 -13.67
CA LEU A 188 -4.52 6.29 -14.79
C LEU A 188 -5.59 6.04 -15.88
N ARG A 189 -6.21 7.10 -16.37
CA ARG A 189 -7.03 7.10 -17.58
C ARG A 189 -6.41 8.02 -18.63
N SER A 190 -6.53 7.64 -19.89
CA SER A 190 -6.22 8.55 -21.00
C SER A 190 -7.44 9.40 -21.36
N LYS A 191 -7.22 10.47 -22.13
CA LYS A 191 -8.33 11.26 -22.71
C LYS A 191 -9.24 10.38 -23.58
N GLU A 192 -8.65 9.43 -24.31
CA GLU A 192 -9.39 8.43 -25.10
C GLU A 192 -10.29 7.56 -24.19
N ASP A 193 -9.76 7.05 -23.06
CA ASP A 193 -10.55 6.26 -22.10
C ASP A 193 -11.70 7.09 -21.49
N VAL A 194 -11.46 8.37 -21.18
CA VAL A 194 -12.48 9.28 -20.65
C VAL A 194 -13.57 9.56 -21.69
N ALA A 195 -13.19 9.83 -22.94
CA ALA A 195 -14.13 10.04 -24.05
C ALA A 195 -15.00 8.81 -24.28
N LYS A 196 -14.40 7.60 -24.28
CA LYS A 196 -15.12 6.34 -24.36
C LYS A 196 -16.06 6.11 -23.18
N LEU A 197 -15.65 6.46 -21.97
CA LEU A 197 -16.51 6.33 -20.79
C LEU A 197 -17.72 7.27 -20.88
N ARG A 198 -17.52 8.50 -21.35
CA ARG A 198 -18.58 9.50 -21.53
C ARG A 198 -19.60 9.13 -22.59
N SER A 199 -19.21 8.45 -23.66
CA SER A 199 -20.14 7.99 -24.68
C SER A 199 -21.19 6.99 -24.14
N HIS A 200 -20.90 6.38 -22.98
CA HIS A 200 -21.80 5.42 -22.29
C HIS A 200 -22.37 5.94 -20.98
N ASN A 201 -21.76 7.00 -20.43
CA ASN A 201 -22.16 7.60 -19.13
C ASN A 201 -22.02 9.13 -19.18
N GLY A 202 -23.13 9.82 -19.44
CA GLY A 202 -23.18 11.28 -19.55
C GLY A 202 -22.77 12.03 -18.27
N ASN A 203 -22.67 11.35 -17.12
CA ASN A 203 -22.22 11.95 -15.85
C ASN A 203 -20.70 11.91 -15.69
N ALA A 204 -19.94 11.28 -16.58
CA ALA A 204 -18.48 11.26 -16.52
C ALA A 204 -17.92 12.63 -16.92
N THR A 205 -17.12 13.25 -16.05
CA THR A 205 -16.50 14.55 -16.29
C THR A 205 -15.35 14.44 -17.30
N GLU A 206 -15.19 15.45 -18.17
CA GLU A 206 -14.01 15.58 -19.04
C GLU A 206 -12.73 15.82 -18.24
N ASN A 207 -12.85 16.58 -17.15
CA ASN A 207 -11.74 16.93 -16.26
C ASN A 207 -11.58 15.88 -15.16
N SER A 208 -11.24 14.66 -15.55
CA SER A 208 -11.02 13.56 -14.61
C SER A 208 -9.63 13.64 -13.96
N CYS A 209 -9.57 13.55 -12.63
CA CYS A 209 -8.30 13.50 -11.89
C CYS A 209 -7.43 12.31 -12.30
N HIS A 210 -8.02 11.22 -12.81
CA HIS A 210 -7.29 10.06 -13.31
C HIS A 210 -6.41 10.33 -14.52
N LEU A 211 -6.63 11.44 -15.26
CA LEU A 211 -5.82 11.80 -16.43
C LEU A 211 -4.35 12.08 -16.12
N TYR A 212 -4.06 12.40 -14.87
CA TYR A 212 -2.76 12.88 -14.40
C TYR A 212 -1.93 11.82 -13.69
N GLY A 213 -2.44 10.58 -13.55
CA GLY A 213 -1.76 9.48 -12.86
C GLY A 213 -1.66 9.61 -11.34
N THR A 214 -2.35 10.56 -10.73
CA THR A 214 -2.34 10.85 -9.29
C THR A 214 -3.47 10.18 -8.52
N THR A 215 -4.41 9.55 -9.25
CA THR A 215 -5.70 9.15 -8.71
C THR A 215 -5.96 7.68 -8.95
N PHE A 216 -6.51 7.01 -7.93
CA PHE A 216 -6.94 5.63 -8.00
C PHE A 216 -8.23 5.41 -7.20
N ASP A 217 -9.00 4.40 -7.60
CA ASP A 217 -10.25 4.00 -6.94
C ASP A 217 -10.05 2.68 -6.18
N ILE A 218 -10.45 2.65 -4.90
CA ILE A 218 -10.47 1.44 -4.07
C ILE A 218 -11.93 1.04 -3.82
N CYS A 219 -12.29 -0.17 -4.24
CA CYS A 219 -13.62 -0.73 -3.96
C CYS A 219 -13.82 -0.94 -2.46
N TYR A 220 -14.99 -0.56 -1.93
CA TYR A 220 -15.32 -0.80 -0.53
C TYR A 220 -16.41 -1.88 -0.32
N ASN A 221 -16.94 -2.43 -1.42
CA ASN A 221 -17.98 -3.46 -1.37
C ASN A 221 -17.44 -4.88 -1.52
N ARG A 222 -16.18 -5.03 -1.93
CA ARG A 222 -15.50 -6.29 -2.19
C ARG A 222 -14.05 -6.22 -1.72
N TYR A 223 -13.55 -7.36 -1.27
CA TYR A 223 -12.16 -7.55 -0.85
C TYR A 223 -11.69 -8.92 -1.33
N LYS A 224 -10.40 -9.07 -1.54
CA LYS A 224 -9.79 -10.35 -1.90
C LYS A 224 -9.26 -11.03 -0.64
N THR A 225 -9.78 -12.21 -0.31
CA THR A 225 -9.26 -13.01 0.79
C THR A 225 -7.80 -13.37 0.56
N VAL A 226 -7.01 -13.37 1.64
CA VAL A 226 -5.67 -13.96 1.67
C VAL A 226 -5.81 -15.30 2.38
N GLU A 227 -5.61 -16.38 1.65
CA GLU A 227 -5.76 -17.75 2.16
C GLU A 227 -4.45 -18.50 2.02
N ASP A 228 -4.15 -19.30 3.01
CA ASP A 228 -3.13 -20.33 2.91
C ASP A 228 -3.80 -21.56 2.28
N PRO A 229 -3.33 -22.05 1.12
CA PRO A 229 -3.93 -23.19 0.43
C PRO A 229 -3.95 -24.46 1.31
N ASP A 230 -2.95 -24.61 2.19
CA ASP A 230 -2.78 -25.76 3.08
C ASP A 230 -3.24 -25.47 4.52
N GLY A 231 -3.78 -24.28 4.75
CA GLY A 231 -4.21 -23.81 6.05
C GLY A 231 -5.62 -24.23 6.44
N ALA A 232 -5.96 -24.06 7.72
CA ALA A 232 -7.30 -24.26 8.22
C ALA A 232 -8.31 -23.28 7.61
N ALA A 233 -9.57 -23.72 7.50
CA ALA A 233 -10.65 -22.88 6.99
C ALA A 233 -10.77 -21.58 7.80
N ARG A 234 -10.79 -20.44 7.11
CA ARG A 234 -10.81 -19.12 7.74
C ARG A 234 -12.20 -18.69 8.14
N ARG A 235 -12.28 -17.95 9.25
CA ARG A 235 -13.49 -17.23 9.63
C ARG A 235 -13.91 -16.25 8.53
N ARG A 236 -15.18 -16.31 8.09
CA ARG A 236 -15.73 -15.34 7.14
C ARG A 236 -15.83 -13.95 7.79
N VAL A 237 -15.47 -12.92 7.03
CA VAL A 237 -15.57 -11.51 7.43
C VAL A 237 -16.53 -10.80 6.50
N ARG A 238 -17.47 -10.01 7.07
CA ARG A 238 -18.39 -9.19 6.28
C ARG A 238 -17.65 -8.02 5.63
N ASN A 239 -18.03 -7.68 4.40
CA ASN A 239 -17.46 -6.53 3.71
C ASN A 239 -17.65 -5.21 4.48
N ASP A 240 -18.75 -5.05 5.22
CA ASP A 240 -18.97 -3.88 6.07
C ASP A 240 -17.88 -3.74 7.14
N THR A 241 -17.50 -4.85 7.78
CA THR A 241 -16.41 -4.85 8.78
C THR A 241 -15.09 -4.40 8.16
N LEU A 242 -14.78 -4.92 6.98
CA LEU A 242 -13.56 -4.54 6.24
C LEU A 242 -13.61 -3.08 5.78
N LYS A 243 -14.77 -2.58 5.36
CA LYS A 243 -15.00 -1.17 5.02
C LYS A 243 -14.77 -0.26 6.23
N TRP A 244 -15.22 -0.66 7.42
CA TRP A 244 -14.98 0.10 8.64
C TRP A 244 -13.49 0.22 8.95
N VAL A 245 -12.73 -0.89 8.88
CA VAL A 245 -11.27 -0.85 9.08
C VAL A 245 -10.59 -0.02 8.00
N LEU A 246 -10.95 -0.20 6.73
CA LEU A 246 -10.39 0.61 5.64
C LEU A 246 -10.68 2.10 5.85
N SER A 247 -11.86 2.45 6.36
CA SER A 247 -12.21 3.85 6.61
C SER A 247 -11.36 4.51 7.70
N GLU A 248 -10.91 3.76 8.71
CA GLU A 248 -9.94 4.27 9.70
C GLU A 248 -8.63 4.64 9.00
N VAL A 249 -8.06 3.70 8.24
CA VAL A 249 -6.81 3.90 7.52
C VAL A 249 -6.89 5.11 6.59
N LEU A 250 -7.94 5.19 5.79
CA LEU A 250 -8.15 6.29 4.84
C LEU A 250 -8.34 7.63 5.55
N ASN A 251 -9.05 7.65 6.68
CA ASN A 251 -9.24 8.86 7.47
C ASN A 251 -7.91 9.38 8.05
N ASP A 252 -7.04 8.48 8.49
CA ASP A 252 -5.72 8.84 8.99
C ASP A 252 -4.82 9.36 7.84
N MET A 253 -4.81 8.71 6.69
CA MET A 253 -4.09 9.20 5.50
C MET A 253 -4.56 10.61 5.10
N ARG A 254 -5.87 10.84 5.11
CA ARG A 254 -6.46 12.15 4.79
C ARG A 254 -6.12 13.21 5.84
N ARG A 255 -6.25 12.90 7.15
CA ARG A 255 -5.89 13.80 8.25
C ARG A 255 -4.42 14.19 8.23
N ASN A 256 -3.55 13.26 7.86
CA ASN A 256 -2.12 13.49 7.67
C ASN A 256 -1.80 14.20 6.34
N ARG A 257 -2.82 14.70 5.62
CA ARG A 257 -2.70 15.45 4.37
C ARG A 257 -1.93 14.69 3.27
N ARG A 258 -1.99 13.37 3.29
CA ARG A 258 -1.35 12.55 2.25
C ARG A 258 -2.20 12.46 0.98
N CYS A 259 -3.51 12.63 1.11
CA CYS A 259 -4.46 12.53 0.00
C CYS A 259 -5.75 13.28 0.27
N TYR A 260 -6.47 13.51 -0.81
CA TYR A 260 -7.88 13.87 -0.84
C TYR A 260 -8.72 12.63 -1.14
N ILE A 261 -9.89 12.50 -0.52
CA ILE A 261 -10.74 11.33 -0.67
C ILE A 261 -12.20 11.72 -0.81
N LYS A 262 -12.85 11.15 -1.82
CA LYS A 262 -14.30 11.23 -2.02
C LYS A 262 -14.94 9.86 -1.87
N TYR A 263 -16.01 9.79 -1.11
CA TYR A 263 -16.85 8.62 -1.00
C TYR A 263 -17.85 8.55 -2.17
N GLU A 264 -17.63 7.67 -3.12
CA GLU A 264 -18.45 7.49 -4.33
C GLU A 264 -19.51 6.41 -4.13
N VAL A 265 -20.72 6.83 -3.76
CA VAL A 265 -21.82 5.90 -3.42
C VAL A 265 -22.24 5.06 -4.63
N HIS A 266 -22.41 5.70 -5.79
CA HIS A 266 -22.89 5.01 -7.01
C HIS A 266 -21.86 4.08 -7.65
N GLN A 267 -20.57 4.39 -7.46
CA GLN A 267 -19.46 3.58 -8.00
C GLN A 267 -18.97 2.52 -7.02
N GLY A 268 -19.36 2.61 -5.75
CA GLY A 268 -18.97 1.67 -4.71
C GLY A 268 -17.48 1.71 -4.38
N CYS A 269 -16.84 2.89 -4.50
CA CYS A 269 -15.41 3.08 -4.27
C CYS A 269 -15.11 4.33 -3.45
N PHE A 270 -13.91 4.34 -2.87
CA PHE A 270 -13.23 5.55 -2.44
C PHE A 270 -12.37 6.06 -3.60
N HIS A 271 -12.64 7.27 -4.06
CA HIS A 271 -11.89 7.96 -5.08
C HIS A 271 -10.79 8.79 -4.40
N ILE A 272 -9.53 8.47 -4.65
CA ILE A 272 -8.38 8.93 -3.87
C ILE A 272 -7.37 9.60 -4.79
N THR A 273 -7.06 10.87 -4.52
CA THR A 273 -6.02 11.64 -5.22
C THR A 273 -4.91 11.98 -4.24
N VAL A 274 -3.66 11.66 -4.59
CA VAL A 274 -2.48 12.00 -3.77
C VAL A 274 -2.31 13.52 -3.65
N ASN A 275 -1.86 13.98 -2.48
CA ASN A 275 -1.56 15.39 -2.21
C ASN A 275 -0.05 15.67 -2.26
#